data_e0d20574a1450282ff616821c737b26c
#
_entry.id   e0d20574a1450282ff616821c737b26c
#
_cell.length_a   1.000
_cell.length_b   1.000
_cell.length_c   1.000
_cell.angle_alpha   90.00
_cell.angle_beta   90.00
_cell.angle_gamma   90.00
#
_symmetry.space_group_name_H-M   'P 1'
#
loop_
_entity.id
_entity.type
_entity.pdbx_description
1 polymer ?
#
loop_
_entity_poly.entity_id
_entity_poly.type
_entity_poly.pdbx_seq_one_letter_code
_entity_poly.pdbx_strand_id
1 'polypeptide(L)'
;LRRRKELEETLILVVSDHGLTPTHTHIDLARLLHEKFRCLYYPLVFKPGASSAEMVSGNGMSHIYIKNGTWRGRAFWEDICGLHVVEDLLALDGIDFLACQDRAGAIIVLGRKGRARILSEDHVLRYEFEGKDPLSVGKSGAFSPREILEYTYEGNHPDAPLQLLQLFLAERTGDIVVSARPGYDLRARWEFPEHHATHGALVREQMIVPVLSNAPLPPEPLRTVDLFPWILRLTGKAHETTVDRRNPAQAA
;
A
#
# COMPACT_ATOMS: atom_id res chain seq x y z
N LEU A 1 -18.24 7.78 31.60
CA LEU A 1 -17.99 6.41 32.11
C LEU A 1 -17.68 6.42 33.61
N ARG A 2 -16.64 7.14 34.10
CA ARG A 2 -16.34 7.19 35.56
C ARG A 2 -17.54 7.58 36.44
N ARG A 3 -18.34 8.60 36.01
CA ARG A 3 -19.52 9.05 36.75
C ARG A 3 -20.63 7.99 36.82
N ARG A 4 -20.68 7.06 35.84
CA ARG A 4 -21.66 5.95 35.78
C ARG A 4 -21.15 4.66 36.35
N LYS A 5 -19.91 4.60 36.85
CA LYS A 5 -19.21 3.38 37.31
C LYS A 5 -19.10 2.28 36.24
N GLU A 6 -19.15 2.67 34.95
CA GLU A 6 -19.11 1.74 33.82
C GLU A 6 -17.67 1.54 33.27
N LEU A 7 -16.69 2.28 33.81
CA LEU A 7 -15.32 2.30 33.24
C LEU A 7 -14.65 0.93 33.34
N GLU A 8 -14.87 0.21 34.44
CA GLU A 8 -14.25 -1.10 34.69
C GLU A 8 -14.84 -2.21 33.80
N GLU A 9 -16.08 -2.00 33.34
CA GLU A 9 -16.80 -2.93 32.45
C GLU A 9 -16.67 -2.55 30.97
N THR A 10 -15.95 -1.48 30.66
CA THR A 10 -15.82 -0.95 29.30
C THR A 10 -14.42 -1.16 28.76
N LEU A 11 -14.29 -1.90 27.65
CA LEU A 11 -13.06 -1.95 26.87
C LEU A 11 -12.86 -0.63 26.15
N ILE A 12 -11.74 0.03 26.40
CA ILE A 12 -11.32 1.25 25.69
C ILE A 12 -10.13 0.89 24.80
N LEU A 13 -10.26 1.16 23.51
CA LEU A 13 -9.21 0.99 22.51
C LEU A 13 -9.04 2.29 21.74
N VAL A 14 -7.81 2.80 21.68
CA VAL A 14 -7.43 3.96 20.86
C VAL A 14 -6.40 3.49 19.85
N VAL A 15 -6.69 3.67 18.59
CA VAL A 15 -5.83 3.27 17.48
C VAL A 15 -5.93 4.32 16.37
N SER A 16 -4.85 4.55 15.63
CA SER A 16 -4.87 5.35 14.40
C SER A 16 -5.07 4.44 13.19
N ASP A 17 -5.69 4.96 12.15
CA ASP A 17 -5.85 4.29 10.84
C ASP A 17 -4.56 4.27 10.04
N HIS A 18 -3.74 5.32 10.14
CA HIS A 18 -2.41 5.45 9.51
C HIS A 18 -1.56 6.49 10.26
N GLY A 19 -0.27 6.51 9.97
CA GLY A 19 0.63 7.58 10.37
C GLY A 19 0.63 8.73 9.36
N LEU A 20 1.45 9.75 9.60
CA LEU A 20 1.65 10.91 8.73
C LEU A 20 3.13 11.27 8.63
N THR A 21 3.55 11.72 7.44
CA THR A 21 4.89 12.31 7.24
C THR A 21 4.77 13.74 6.76
N PRO A 22 5.67 14.65 7.19
CA PRO A 22 5.72 16.00 6.65
C PRO A 22 5.94 15.99 5.14
N THR A 23 5.35 16.96 4.43
CA THR A 23 5.52 17.16 2.98
C THR A 23 6.25 18.47 2.73
N HIS A 24 7.25 18.41 1.85
CA HIS A 24 8.07 19.55 1.45
C HIS A 24 8.08 19.77 -0.06
N THR A 25 7.75 18.73 -0.84
CA THR A 25 7.85 18.73 -2.29
C THR A 25 6.67 18.00 -2.91
N HIS A 26 5.99 18.70 -3.82
CA HIS A 26 4.83 18.18 -4.53
C HIS A 26 5.23 17.76 -5.95
N ILE A 27 4.89 16.52 -6.34
CA ILE A 27 5.17 15.96 -7.65
C ILE A 27 3.88 15.99 -8.48
N ASP A 28 3.89 16.69 -9.61
CA ASP A 28 2.76 16.72 -10.54
C ASP A 28 2.79 15.47 -11.46
N LEU A 29 2.41 14.32 -10.91
CA LEU A 29 2.32 13.07 -11.69
C LEU A 29 1.31 13.19 -12.83
N ALA A 30 0.20 13.87 -12.61
CA ALA A 30 -0.82 14.09 -13.62
C ALA A 30 -0.26 14.80 -14.86
N ARG A 31 0.64 15.77 -14.68
CA ARG A 31 1.32 16.47 -15.77
C ARG A 31 2.25 15.52 -16.53
N LEU A 32 3.10 14.81 -15.84
CA LEU A 32 4.04 13.85 -16.41
C LEU A 32 3.28 12.81 -17.27
N LEU A 33 2.22 12.24 -16.71
CA LEU A 33 1.38 11.27 -17.42
C LEU A 33 0.64 11.92 -18.59
N HIS A 34 0.21 13.19 -18.44
CA HIS A 34 -0.54 13.88 -19.48
C HIS A 34 0.29 14.12 -20.76
N GLU A 35 1.56 14.38 -20.60
CA GLU A 35 2.49 14.55 -21.74
C GLU A 35 2.60 13.28 -22.61
N LYS A 36 2.42 12.11 -21.99
CA LYS A 36 2.55 10.79 -22.63
C LYS A 36 1.22 10.15 -23.03
N PHE A 37 0.18 10.28 -22.21
CA PHE A 37 -1.04 9.47 -22.28
C PHE A 37 -2.35 10.26 -22.26
N ARG A 38 -2.34 11.60 -22.27
CA ARG A 38 -3.56 12.40 -22.03
C ARG A 38 -4.30 11.91 -20.78
N CYS A 39 -3.70 12.11 -19.63
CA CYS A 39 -4.16 11.60 -18.36
C CYS A 39 -5.48 12.24 -17.88
N LEU A 40 -6.39 11.41 -17.37
CA LEU A 40 -7.50 11.82 -16.50
C LEU A 40 -7.00 11.93 -15.06
N TYR A 41 -7.40 12.97 -14.35
CA TYR A 41 -7.11 13.18 -12.94
C TYR A 41 -8.18 14.04 -12.28
N TYR A 42 -8.39 13.89 -11.01
CA TYR A 42 -9.37 14.70 -10.29
C TYR A 42 -8.92 16.17 -10.20
N PRO A 43 -9.81 17.17 -10.43
CA PRO A 43 -11.22 17.03 -10.81
C PRO A 43 -11.48 16.91 -12.32
N LEU A 44 -10.46 16.89 -13.16
CA LEU A 44 -10.58 16.83 -14.61
C LEU A 44 -10.77 15.39 -15.09
N VAL A 45 -11.88 14.77 -14.69
CA VAL A 45 -12.19 13.36 -14.99
C VAL A 45 -12.87 13.15 -16.37
N PHE A 46 -13.21 14.22 -17.06
CA PHE A 46 -13.83 14.13 -18.38
C PHE A 46 -12.92 14.71 -19.45
N LYS A 47 -12.24 13.85 -20.18
CA LYS A 47 -11.27 14.22 -21.21
C LYS A 47 -11.33 13.24 -22.38
N PRO A 48 -11.92 13.65 -23.52
CA PRO A 48 -11.97 12.81 -24.73
C PRO A 48 -10.57 12.39 -25.18
N GLY A 49 -10.41 11.13 -25.56
CA GLY A 49 -9.13 10.58 -26.02
C GLY A 49 -8.10 10.34 -24.93
N ALA A 50 -8.49 10.35 -23.65
CA ALA A 50 -7.60 9.95 -22.58
C ALA A 50 -7.21 8.46 -22.71
N SER A 51 -5.95 8.15 -22.43
CA SER A 51 -5.39 6.80 -22.45
C SER A 51 -4.73 6.41 -21.14
N SER A 52 -4.74 7.28 -20.14
CA SER A 52 -4.40 6.96 -18.76
C SER A 52 -5.33 7.70 -17.78
N ALA A 53 -5.36 7.23 -16.55
CA ALA A 53 -5.99 7.92 -15.42
C ALA A 53 -5.09 7.82 -14.20
N GLU A 54 -5.11 8.85 -13.37
CA GLU A 54 -4.38 8.90 -12.12
C GLU A 54 -5.35 9.16 -10.95
N MET A 55 -5.19 8.38 -9.89
CA MET A 55 -5.94 8.51 -8.64
C MET A 55 -4.96 8.48 -7.46
N VAL A 56 -4.78 9.62 -6.82
CA VAL A 56 -3.94 9.75 -5.63
C VAL A 56 -4.69 9.25 -4.40
N SER A 57 -4.01 8.53 -3.53
CA SER A 57 -4.51 8.03 -2.26
C SER A 57 -3.64 8.56 -1.11
N GLY A 58 -4.20 9.41 -0.28
CA GLY A 58 -3.48 10.02 0.85
C GLY A 58 -2.25 10.85 0.46
N ASN A 59 -2.11 11.17 -0.81
CA ASN A 59 -1.00 11.87 -1.47
C ASN A 59 0.37 11.15 -1.41
N GLY A 60 0.55 10.14 -0.54
CA GLY A 60 1.77 9.31 -0.49
C GLY A 60 1.74 8.13 -1.45
N MET A 61 0.58 7.79 -1.99
CA MET A 61 0.40 6.73 -2.98
C MET A 61 -0.45 7.21 -4.15
N SER A 62 -0.14 6.76 -5.35
CA SER A 62 -0.96 7.00 -6.54
C SER A 62 -1.19 5.70 -7.31
N HIS A 63 -2.41 5.57 -7.84
CA HIS A 63 -2.83 4.49 -8.72
C HIS A 63 -2.92 5.03 -10.14
N ILE A 64 -2.14 4.47 -11.06
CA ILE A 64 -2.13 4.82 -12.47
C ILE A 64 -2.80 3.68 -13.24
N TYR A 65 -3.76 4.04 -14.08
CA TYR A 65 -4.50 3.13 -14.94
C TYR A 65 -4.12 3.43 -16.39
N ILE A 66 -3.73 2.41 -17.12
CA ILE A 66 -3.34 2.50 -18.53
C ILE A 66 -4.43 1.87 -19.38
N LYS A 67 -4.99 2.63 -20.33
CA LYS A 67 -6.00 2.11 -21.23
C LYS A 67 -5.38 1.14 -22.24
N ASN A 68 -5.53 -0.14 -21.99
CA ASN A 68 -5.13 -1.21 -22.89
C ASN A 68 -6.31 -1.59 -23.81
N GLY A 69 -6.48 -0.84 -24.92
CA GLY A 69 -7.64 -0.97 -25.81
C GLY A 69 -8.94 -0.44 -25.20
N THR A 70 -9.31 -0.89 -24.03
CA THR A 70 -10.51 -0.46 -23.27
C THR A 70 -10.13 -0.08 -21.84
N TRP A 71 -11.08 0.52 -21.08
CA TRP A 71 -10.94 0.80 -19.65
C TRP A 71 -11.37 -0.37 -18.76
N ARG A 72 -11.76 -1.52 -19.33
CA ARG A 72 -12.32 -2.65 -18.59
C ARG A 72 -11.30 -3.71 -18.19
N GLY A 73 -10.12 -3.69 -18.78
CA GLY A 73 -9.07 -4.66 -18.50
C GLY A 73 -7.91 -4.02 -17.74
N ARG A 74 -7.26 -4.77 -16.87
CA ARG A 74 -6.00 -4.38 -16.23
C ARG A 74 -4.87 -4.47 -17.26
N ALA A 75 -3.97 -3.50 -17.28
CA ALA A 75 -2.69 -3.65 -17.94
C ALA A 75 -1.72 -4.34 -16.97
N PHE A 76 -1.11 -5.44 -17.42
CA PHE A 76 -0.14 -6.19 -16.64
C PHE A 76 1.28 -5.72 -16.90
N TRP A 77 2.21 -6.18 -16.10
CA TRP A 77 3.63 -5.83 -16.25
C TRP A 77 4.13 -6.01 -17.69
N GLU A 78 3.74 -7.08 -18.37
CA GLU A 78 4.13 -7.37 -19.77
C GLU A 78 3.62 -6.31 -20.76
N ASP A 79 2.53 -5.62 -20.43
CA ASP A 79 2.00 -4.51 -21.25
C ASP A 79 2.69 -3.19 -20.92
N ILE A 80 3.27 -3.07 -19.72
CA ILE A 80 3.79 -1.84 -19.13
C ILE A 80 5.31 -1.75 -19.26
N CYS A 81 6.04 -2.87 -19.16
CA CYS A 81 7.50 -2.91 -19.05
C CYS A 81 8.26 -2.27 -20.22
N GLY A 82 7.64 -2.17 -21.39
CA GLY A 82 8.19 -1.49 -22.57
C GLY A 82 7.82 0.00 -22.68
N LEU A 83 7.07 0.54 -21.71
CA LEU A 83 6.66 1.93 -21.74
C LEU A 83 7.69 2.79 -21.00
N HIS A 84 8.19 3.84 -21.66
CA HIS A 84 9.15 4.78 -21.05
C HIS A 84 8.64 5.45 -19.75
N VAL A 85 7.32 5.42 -19.50
CA VAL A 85 6.74 5.98 -18.28
C VAL A 85 7.28 5.36 -17.00
N VAL A 86 7.63 4.07 -17.01
CA VAL A 86 8.22 3.37 -15.86
C VAL A 86 9.58 3.99 -15.51
N GLU A 87 10.41 4.22 -16.51
CA GLU A 87 11.74 4.84 -16.36
C GLU A 87 11.61 6.30 -15.91
N ASP A 88 10.70 7.06 -16.53
CA ASP A 88 10.44 8.46 -16.19
C ASP A 88 9.97 8.62 -14.73
N LEU A 89 9.06 7.75 -14.28
CA LEU A 89 8.58 7.74 -12.89
C LEU A 89 9.73 7.42 -11.92
N LEU A 90 10.51 6.38 -12.20
CA LEU A 90 11.65 5.99 -11.35
C LEU A 90 12.78 7.03 -11.35
N ALA A 91 12.87 7.89 -12.36
CA ALA A 91 13.84 8.98 -12.40
C ALA A 91 13.49 10.13 -11.44
N LEU A 92 12.23 10.27 -11.02
CA LEU A 92 11.79 11.31 -10.09
C LEU A 92 12.31 11.05 -8.67
N ASP A 93 12.93 12.05 -8.05
CA ASP A 93 13.56 11.90 -6.72
C ASP A 93 12.61 11.49 -5.60
N GLY A 94 11.36 11.90 -5.69
CA GLY A 94 10.35 11.60 -4.70
C GLY A 94 9.69 10.24 -4.83
N ILE A 95 9.98 9.46 -5.89
CA ILE A 95 9.43 8.11 -6.06
C ILE A 95 10.32 7.12 -5.30
N ASP A 96 9.69 6.34 -4.43
CA ASP A 96 10.35 5.29 -3.67
C ASP A 96 10.40 3.99 -4.49
N PHE A 97 9.24 3.51 -4.88
CA PHE A 97 9.11 2.34 -5.76
C PHE A 97 7.81 2.40 -6.59
N LEU A 98 7.75 1.57 -7.61
CA LEU A 98 6.54 1.25 -8.37
C LEU A 98 6.18 -0.21 -8.14
N ALA A 99 4.89 -0.54 -8.18
CA ALA A 99 4.44 -1.91 -8.14
C ALA A 99 3.41 -2.16 -9.26
N CYS A 100 3.54 -3.30 -9.94
CA CYS A 100 2.66 -3.77 -11.01
C CYS A 100 2.39 -5.26 -10.81
N GLN A 101 1.30 -5.78 -11.37
CA GLN A 101 1.05 -7.23 -11.38
C GLN A 101 1.44 -7.83 -12.72
N ASP A 102 2.09 -9.00 -12.73
CA ASP A 102 2.29 -9.79 -13.95
C ASP A 102 1.09 -10.71 -14.26
N ARG A 103 1.05 -11.28 -15.47
CA ARG A 103 -0.05 -12.18 -15.86
C ARG A 103 -0.07 -13.50 -15.09
N ALA A 104 1.03 -13.86 -14.42
CA ALA A 104 1.10 -15.02 -13.55
C ALA A 104 0.59 -14.75 -12.13
N GLY A 105 0.18 -13.49 -11.84
CA GLY A 105 -0.34 -13.07 -10.54
C GLY A 105 0.72 -12.58 -9.55
N ALA A 106 2.01 -12.57 -9.92
CA ALA A 106 3.06 -12.03 -9.07
C ALA A 106 3.07 -10.49 -9.11
N ILE A 107 3.49 -9.88 -8.02
CA ILE A 107 3.70 -8.43 -7.94
C ILE A 107 5.17 -8.15 -8.22
N ILE A 108 5.41 -7.34 -9.24
CA ILE A 108 6.73 -6.83 -9.61
C ILE A 108 6.90 -5.47 -8.96
N VAL A 109 7.89 -5.34 -8.10
CA VAL A 109 8.24 -4.08 -7.42
C VAL A 109 9.54 -3.54 -8.02
N LEU A 110 9.50 -2.29 -8.46
CA LEU A 110 10.60 -1.64 -9.18
C LEU A 110 11.14 -0.48 -8.34
N GLY A 111 12.39 -0.54 -7.97
CA GLY A 111 13.15 0.57 -7.42
C GLY A 111 14.15 1.10 -8.43
N ARG A 112 14.80 2.23 -8.14
CA ARG A 112 15.80 2.84 -9.04
C ARG A 112 17.00 1.93 -9.39
N LYS A 113 17.39 1.02 -8.52
CA LYS A 113 18.61 0.22 -8.65
C LYS A 113 18.39 -1.26 -8.50
N GLY A 114 17.14 -1.70 -8.53
CA GLY A 114 16.81 -3.10 -8.41
C GLY A 114 15.30 -3.34 -8.46
N ARG A 115 14.94 -4.59 -8.45
CA ARG A 115 13.55 -5.04 -8.51
C ARG A 115 13.30 -6.17 -7.54
N ALA A 116 12.04 -6.35 -7.15
CA ALA A 116 11.60 -7.52 -6.40
C ALA A 116 10.38 -8.16 -7.06
N ARG A 117 10.19 -9.41 -6.77
CA ARG A 117 9.04 -10.22 -7.17
C ARG A 117 8.39 -10.83 -5.94
N ILE A 118 7.09 -10.65 -5.80
CA ILE A 118 6.31 -11.15 -4.68
C ILE A 118 5.21 -12.06 -5.24
N LEU A 119 5.14 -13.28 -4.74
CA LEU A 119 4.12 -14.26 -5.14
C LEU A 119 3.54 -14.91 -3.89
N SER A 120 2.25 -15.23 -3.91
CA SER A 120 1.61 -16.04 -2.89
C SER A 120 1.30 -17.42 -3.47
N GLU A 121 1.83 -18.48 -2.85
CA GLU A 121 1.59 -19.88 -3.18
C GLU A 121 1.32 -20.65 -1.88
N ASP A 122 0.25 -21.43 -1.82
CA ASP A 122 -0.08 -22.31 -0.69
C ASP A 122 0.04 -21.61 0.68
N HIS A 123 -0.49 -20.40 0.79
CA HIS A 123 -0.43 -19.56 2.00
C HIS A 123 0.99 -19.07 2.39
N VAL A 124 1.95 -19.23 1.51
CA VAL A 124 3.33 -18.77 1.69
C VAL A 124 3.60 -17.60 0.75
N LEU A 125 4.17 -16.53 1.28
CA LEU A 125 4.67 -15.40 0.52
C LEU A 125 6.11 -15.71 0.09
N ARG A 126 6.35 -15.75 -1.21
CA ARG A 126 7.70 -15.80 -1.79
C ARG A 126 8.14 -14.40 -2.15
N TYR A 127 9.30 -14.02 -1.65
CA TYR A 127 9.93 -12.74 -1.93
C TYR A 127 11.31 -12.98 -2.55
N GLU A 128 11.53 -12.42 -3.72
CA GLU A 128 12.81 -12.48 -4.42
C GLU A 128 13.21 -11.09 -4.90
N PHE A 129 14.48 -10.74 -4.85
CA PHE A 129 14.93 -9.46 -5.37
C PHE A 129 16.27 -9.58 -6.11
N GLU A 130 16.48 -8.63 -7.02
CA GLU A 130 17.70 -8.46 -7.80
C GLU A 130 18.19 -7.01 -7.69
N GLY A 131 19.48 -6.80 -7.56
CA GLY A 131 20.08 -5.47 -7.35
C GLY A 131 19.80 -4.96 -5.93
N LYS A 132 19.50 -3.67 -5.80
CA LYS A 132 19.13 -3.08 -4.51
C LYS A 132 17.68 -3.42 -4.21
N ASP A 133 17.44 -4.06 -3.08
CA ASP A 133 16.11 -4.43 -2.62
C ASP A 133 15.20 -3.20 -2.44
N PRO A 134 14.11 -3.07 -3.25
CA PRO A 134 13.25 -1.89 -3.21
C PRO A 134 12.42 -1.77 -1.94
N LEU A 135 12.13 -2.88 -1.26
CA LEU A 135 11.35 -2.91 -0.01
C LEU A 135 12.21 -3.08 1.24
N SER A 136 13.55 -3.13 1.06
CA SER A 136 14.49 -3.28 2.17
C SER A 136 14.21 -4.49 3.08
N VAL A 137 13.65 -5.56 2.52
CA VAL A 137 13.48 -6.84 3.22
C VAL A 137 14.84 -7.46 3.53
N GLY A 138 15.82 -7.31 2.61
CA GLY A 138 17.22 -7.72 2.81
C GLY A 138 17.48 -9.22 2.64
N LYS A 139 16.44 -10.03 2.39
CA LYS A 139 16.55 -11.48 2.21
C LYS A 139 15.49 -11.98 1.24
N SER A 140 15.91 -12.75 0.24
CA SER A 140 14.99 -13.55 -0.58
C SER A 140 14.62 -14.84 0.16
N GLY A 141 13.38 -15.27 0.03
CA GLY A 141 12.90 -16.49 0.70
C GLY A 141 11.39 -16.66 0.68
N ALA A 142 10.95 -17.67 1.38
CA ALA A 142 9.55 -17.98 1.62
C ALA A 142 9.20 -17.65 3.07
N PHE A 143 8.07 -16.98 3.28
CA PHE A 143 7.62 -16.48 4.57
C PHE A 143 6.14 -16.76 4.76
N SER A 144 5.74 -17.16 5.95
CA SER A 144 4.34 -17.04 6.35
C SER A 144 3.97 -15.55 6.53
N PRO A 145 2.67 -15.20 6.54
CA PRO A 145 2.23 -13.83 6.82
C PRO A 145 2.73 -13.29 8.17
N ARG A 146 2.93 -14.14 9.15
CA ARG A 146 3.46 -13.75 10.46
C ARG A 146 4.96 -13.48 10.40
N GLU A 147 5.71 -14.37 9.77
CA GLU A 147 7.16 -14.22 9.63
C GLU A 147 7.55 -12.98 8.84
N ILE A 148 6.85 -12.64 7.74
CA ILE A 148 7.19 -11.43 6.97
C ILE A 148 6.93 -10.16 7.78
N LEU A 149 5.87 -10.11 8.59
CA LEU A 149 5.62 -9.00 9.49
C LEU A 149 6.74 -8.86 10.51
N GLU A 150 7.08 -9.94 11.23
CA GLU A 150 8.14 -9.93 12.25
C GLU A 150 9.49 -9.54 11.64
N TYR A 151 9.78 -10.04 10.45
CA TYR A 151 11.05 -9.81 9.77
C TYR A 151 11.21 -8.37 9.29
N THR A 152 10.13 -7.73 8.84
CA THR A 152 10.17 -6.37 8.27
C THR A 152 9.77 -5.27 9.26
N TYR A 153 9.30 -5.64 10.46
CA TYR A 153 8.70 -4.69 11.41
C TYR A 153 9.59 -3.49 11.75
N GLU A 154 10.88 -3.73 11.96
CA GLU A 154 11.85 -2.66 12.26
C GLU A 154 12.46 -2.02 11.00
N GLY A 155 12.08 -2.50 9.81
CA GLY A 155 12.58 -2.01 8.54
C GLY A 155 11.92 -0.70 8.07
N ASN A 156 12.37 -0.21 6.91
CA ASN A 156 11.82 1.00 6.29
C ASN A 156 10.39 0.80 5.73
N HIS A 157 10.05 -0.45 5.37
CA HIS A 157 8.77 -0.82 4.76
C HIS A 157 8.13 -1.99 5.53
N PRO A 158 7.63 -1.76 6.76
CA PRO A 158 7.02 -2.81 7.57
C PRO A 158 5.87 -3.48 6.82
N ASP A 159 5.90 -4.81 6.76
CA ASP A 159 4.84 -5.65 6.16
C ASP A 159 4.54 -5.36 4.67
N ALA A 160 5.31 -4.52 4.00
CA ALA A 160 5.03 -4.06 2.65
C ALA A 160 4.83 -5.19 1.62
N PRO A 161 5.57 -6.31 1.63
CA PRO A 161 5.33 -7.40 0.70
C PRO A 161 3.92 -7.98 0.80
N LEU A 162 3.40 -8.19 2.02
CA LEU A 162 2.03 -8.69 2.21
C LEU A 162 0.99 -7.63 1.86
N GLN A 163 1.24 -6.37 2.22
CA GLN A 163 0.32 -5.27 1.91
C GLN A 163 0.15 -5.08 0.40
N LEU A 164 1.22 -5.21 -0.38
CA LEU A 164 1.15 -5.17 -1.85
C LEU A 164 0.37 -6.36 -2.42
N LEU A 165 0.58 -7.58 -1.93
CA LEU A 165 -0.23 -8.72 -2.34
C LEU A 165 -1.71 -8.47 -2.09
N GLN A 166 -2.08 -8.00 -0.90
CA GLN A 166 -3.47 -7.71 -0.55
C GLN A 166 -4.05 -6.57 -1.40
N LEU A 167 -3.28 -5.54 -1.68
CA LEU A 167 -3.70 -4.42 -2.51
C LEU A 167 -4.09 -4.90 -3.91
N PHE A 168 -3.27 -5.74 -4.54
CA PHE A 168 -3.51 -6.22 -5.90
C PHE A 168 -4.62 -7.29 -6.02
N LEU A 169 -5.18 -7.78 -4.91
CA LEU A 169 -6.43 -8.56 -4.93
C LEU A 169 -7.65 -7.71 -5.28
N ALA A 170 -7.61 -6.41 -5.06
CA ALA A 170 -8.71 -5.54 -5.39
C ALA A 170 -8.75 -5.28 -6.91
N GLU A 171 -9.91 -5.53 -7.54
CA GLU A 171 -10.11 -5.33 -8.97
C GLU A 171 -9.86 -3.88 -9.43
N ARG A 172 -10.03 -2.93 -8.51
CA ARG A 172 -9.84 -1.49 -8.78
C ARG A 172 -8.45 -0.96 -8.44
N THR A 173 -7.51 -1.82 -8.10
CA THR A 173 -6.11 -1.39 -7.97
C THR A 173 -5.57 -0.91 -9.31
N GLY A 174 -4.77 0.16 -9.30
CA GLY A 174 -4.11 0.68 -10.49
C GLY A 174 -3.21 -0.37 -11.15
N ASP A 175 -2.98 -0.19 -12.44
CA ASP A 175 -2.05 -1.02 -13.22
C ASP A 175 -0.60 -0.77 -12.75
N ILE A 176 -0.30 0.48 -12.39
CA ILE A 176 0.93 0.88 -11.70
C ILE A 176 0.52 1.54 -10.38
N VAL A 177 1.05 1.03 -9.28
CA VAL A 177 0.98 1.66 -7.96
C VAL A 177 2.30 2.36 -7.71
N VAL A 178 2.24 3.65 -7.37
CA VAL A 178 3.40 4.50 -7.10
C VAL A 178 3.44 4.80 -5.61
N SER A 179 4.56 4.57 -4.95
CA SER A 179 4.80 4.96 -3.56
C SER A 179 5.79 6.10 -3.48
N ALA A 180 5.44 7.15 -2.75
CA ALA A 180 6.31 8.30 -2.50
C ALA A 180 7.29 8.04 -1.37
N ARG A 181 8.45 8.71 -1.42
CA ARG A 181 9.37 8.82 -0.30
C ARG A 181 8.85 9.79 0.75
N PRO A 182 9.28 9.67 2.02
CA PRO A 182 9.04 10.70 3.01
C PRO A 182 9.48 12.09 2.52
N GLY A 183 8.68 13.11 2.80
CA GLY A 183 8.92 14.49 2.35
C GLY A 183 8.31 14.87 1.00
N TYR A 184 7.80 13.89 0.28
CA TYR A 184 7.16 14.09 -1.02
C TYR A 184 5.69 13.71 -0.99
N ASP A 185 4.90 14.39 -1.85
CA ASP A 185 3.56 13.98 -2.18
C ASP A 185 3.38 13.93 -3.71
N LEU A 186 2.40 13.16 -4.15
CA LEU A 186 2.18 12.83 -5.56
C LEU A 186 1.11 13.71 -6.21
N ARG A 187 0.78 14.84 -5.59
CA ARG A 187 -0.23 15.76 -6.09
C ARG A 187 0.23 17.22 -5.95
N ALA A 188 0.42 17.90 -7.07
CA ALA A 188 0.84 19.29 -7.09
C ALA A 188 -0.30 20.27 -7.44
N ARG A 189 -1.51 19.77 -7.71
CA ARG A 189 -2.62 20.60 -8.19
C ARG A 189 -3.93 20.34 -7.46
N TRP A 190 -4.75 21.38 -7.40
CA TRP A 190 -6.10 21.32 -6.84
C TRP A 190 -6.11 20.99 -5.34
N GLU A 191 -5.06 21.42 -4.64
CA GLU A 191 -4.97 21.37 -3.19
C GLU A 191 -5.16 22.76 -2.62
N PHE A 192 -6.28 22.94 -1.93
CA PHE A 192 -6.55 24.20 -1.24
C PHE A 192 -7.32 23.93 0.07
N PRO A 193 -6.71 24.21 1.22
CA PRO A 193 -5.33 24.66 1.40
C PRO A 193 -4.28 23.62 0.99
N GLU A 194 -3.04 24.07 0.74
CA GLU A 194 -1.91 23.19 0.45
C GLU A 194 -1.64 22.22 1.61
N HIS A 195 -1.41 20.95 1.30
CA HIS A 195 -1.12 19.94 2.30
C HIS A 195 0.34 20.00 2.74
N HIS A 196 0.56 19.95 4.05
CA HIS A 196 1.89 19.91 4.65
C HIS A 196 2.25 18.54 5.25
N ALA A 197 1.39 17.57 5.07
CA ALA A 197 1.60 16.18 5.49
C ALA A 197 0.88 15.21 4.55
N THR A 198 1.44 14.01 4.44
CA THR A 198 0.93 12.97 3.54
C THR A 198 0.91 11.61 4.22
N HIS A 199 0.09 10.71 3.70
CA HIS A 199 -0.02 9.31 4.10
C HIS A 199 -0.30 8.42 2.87
N GLY A 200 -0.40 7.11 3.07
CA GLY A 200 -0.73 6.14 2.02
C GLY A 200 0.48 5.45 1.41
N ALA A 201 1.69 5.98 1.57
CA ALA A 201 2.92 5.26 1.21
C ALA A 201 3.19 4.11 2.19
N LEU A 202 3.91 3.07 1.73
CA LEU A 202 4.28 1.92 2.57
C LEU A 202 5.58 2.17 3.35
N VAL A 203 5.80 3.39 3.81
CA VAL A 203 6.96 3.76 4.63
C VAL A 203 6.62 3.63 6.11
N ARG A 204 7.63 3.33 6.94
CA ARG A 204 7.48 3.04 8.37
C ARG A 204 6.63 4.07 9.11
N GLU A 205 6.88 5.36 8.89
CA GLU A 205 6.23 6.46 9.60
C GLU A 205 4.73 6.57 9.29
N GLN A 206 4.30 6.00 8.17
CA GLN A 206 2.89 5.96 7.78
C GLN A 206 2.22 4.61 8.09
N MET A 207 3.01 3.54 8.23
CA MET A 207 2.52 2.18 8.48
C MET A 207 2.40 1.86 9.97
N ILE A 208 3.34 2.32 10.79
CA ILE A 208 3.34 2.05 12.23
C ILE A 208 2.47 3.08 12.95
N VAL A 209 1.48 2.58 13.67
CA VAL A 209 0.51 3.41 14.41
C VAL A 209 0.45 3.02 15.89
N PRO A 210 0.14 3.96 16.80
CA PRO A 210 -0.03 3.65 18.21
C PRO A 210 -1.32 2.84 18.43
N VAL A 211 -1.24 1.90 19.36
CA VAL A 211 -2.39 1.17 19.90
C VAL A 211 -2.36 1.27 21.42
N LEU A 212 -3.41 1.84 22.01
CA LEU A 212 -3.55 1.98 23.44
C LEU A 212 -4.82 1.28 23.92
N SER A 213 -4.75 0.54 25.02
CA SER A 213 -5.89 -0.15 25.61
C SER A 213 -5.84 -0.14 27.12
N ASN A 214 -7.00 -0.19 27.78
CA ASN A 214 -7.12 -0.49 29.21
C ASN A 214 -7.13 -1.99 29.52
N ALA A 215 -7.04 -2.86 28.50
CA ALA A 215 -6.84 -4.30 28.61
C ALA A 215 -5.48 -4.70 28.04
N PRO A 216 -4.88 -5.84 28.47
CA PRO A 216 -3.63 -6.33 27.90
C PRO A 216 -3.74 -6.55 26.38
N LEU A 217 -2.85 -5.93 25.61
CA LEU A 217 -2.77 -6.08 24.16
C LEU A 217 -2.19 -7.45 23.77
N PRO A 218 -2.47 -7.92 22.53
CA PRO A 218 -1.77 -9.06 21.96
C PRO A 218 -0.26 -8.81 21.87
N PRO A 219 0.57 -9.86 21.76
CA PRO A 219 2.02 -9.70 21.54
C PRO A 219 2.32 -8.95 20.24
N GLU A 220 3.27 -8.03 20.29
CA GLU A 220 3.81 -7.35 19.09
C GLU A 220 4.76 -8.27 18.28
N PRO A 221 4.97 -7.97 16.98
CA PRO A 221 4.24 -7.01 16.17
C PRO A 221 2.84 -7.50 15.80
N LEU A 222 1.88 -6.60 15.59
CA LEU A 222 0.53 -6.95 15.17
C LEU A 222 0.04 -6.03 14.05
N ARG A 223 -0.91 -6.53 13.26
CA ARG A 223 -1.64 -5.74 12.26
C ARG A 223 -2.92 -5.21 12.89
N THR A 224 -3.44 -4.10 12.37
CA THR A 224 -4.74 -3.57 12.81
C THR A 224 -5.89 -4.58 12.67
N VAL A 225 -5.81 -5.49 11.69
CA VAL A 225 -6.78 -6.58 11.51
C VAL A 225 -6.78 -7.58 12.67
N ASP A 226 -5.68 -7.72 13.40
CA ASP A 226 -5.56 -8.63 14.55
C ASP A 226 -6.35 -8.12 15.78
N LEU A 227 -6.68 -6.82 15.79
CA LEU A 227 -7.46 -6.22 16.89
C LEU A 227 -8.90 -6.73 16.92
N PHE A 228 -9.50 -7.03 15.76
CA PHE A 228 -10.87 -7.51 15.71
C PHE A 228 -11.07 -8.86 16.41
N PRO A 229 -10.32 -9.93 16.09
CA PRO A 229 -10.43 -11.19 16.81
C PRO A 229 -10.02 -11.08 18.28
N TRP A 230 -9.10 -10.19 18.62
CA TRP A 230 -8.74 -9.91 20.01
C TRP A 230 -9.91 -9.31 20.80
N ILE A 231 -10.61 -8.30 20.24
CA ILE A 231 -11.82 -7.71 20.84
C ILE A 231 -12.90 -8.76 21.04
N LEU A 232 -13.14 -9.63 20.05
CA LEU A 232 -14.15 -10.68 20.16
C LEU A 232 -13.83 -11.66 21.31
N ARG A 233 -12.56 -12.04 21.49
CA ARG A 233 -12.13 -12.88 22.60
C ARG A 233 -12.38 -12.21 23.94
N LEU A 234 -11.99 -10.95 24.10
CA LEU A 234 -12.17 -10.21 25.36
C LEU A 234 -13.64 -10.01 25.73
N THR A 235 -14.50 -9.85 24.75
CA THR A 235 -15.95 -9.62 24.97
C THR A 235 -16.75 -10.92 25.06
N GLY A 236 -16.10 -12.09 25.04
CA GLY A 236 -16.77 -13.39 25.06
C GLY A 236 -17.61 -13.69 23.81
N LYS A 237 -17.39 -12.94 22.72
CA LYS A 237 -18.08 -13.09 21.44
C LYS A 237 -17.25 -13.80 20.38
N ALA A 238 -16.18 -14.46 20.78
CA ALA A 238 -15.34 -15.23 19.86
C ALA A 238 -16.14 -16.41 19.32
N HIS A 239 -16.66 -16.28 18.10
CA HIS A 239 -17.03 -17.42 17.28
C HIS A 239 -15.80 -17.91 16.54
N GLU A 240 -15.71 -19.21 16.25
CA GLU A 240 -14.65 -19.85 15.46
C GLU A 240 -14.59 -19.34 14.02
N THR A 241 -15.37 -18.34 13.65
CA THR A 241 -15.45 -17.79 12.31
C THR A 241 -14.42 -16.69 12.09
N THR A 242 -13.30 -17.13 11.56
CA THR A 242 -12.67 -16.51 10.40
C THR A 242 -12.20 -15.11 10.53
N VAL A 243 -11.05 -15.01 10.97
CA VAL A 243 -10.06 -14.04 10.55
C VAL A 243 -9.95 -14.04 9.03
N ASP A 244 -10.19 -12.86 8.46
CA ASP A 244 -9.74 -12.39 7.18
C ASP A 244 -9.74 -13.39 6.00
N ARG A 245 -10.92 -13.64 5.42
CA ARG A 245 -11.07 -14.26 4.10
C ARG A 245 -10.40 -13.46 2.95
N ARG A 246 -9.86 -12.29 3.24
CA ARG A 246 -9.06 -11.45 2.32
C ARG A 246 -7.56 -11.67 2.50
N ASN A 247 -7.15 -12.56 3.38
CA ASN A 247 -5.78 -13.02 3.38
C ASN A 247 -5.57 -13.81 2.09
N PRO A 248 -4.66 -13.42 1.17
CA PRO A 248 -4.37 -14.19 -0.05
C PRO A 248 -4.00 -15.63 0.28
N ALA A 249 -3.52 -15.88 1.49
CA ALA A 249 -3.31 -17.19 2.06
C ALA A 249 -4.59 -17.98 2.38
N GLN A 250 -5.79 -17.43 2.29
CA GLN A 250 -7.06 -18.10 2.62
C GLN A 250 -8.11 -18.05 1.48
N ALA A 251 -7.77 -17.46 0.35
CA ALA A 251 -8.66 -17.27 -0.80
C ALA A 251 -8.40 -18.28 -1.95
N ALA A 252 -7.76 -19.41 -1.67
CA ALA A 252 -7.60 -20.53 -2.59
C ALA A 252 -8.54 -21.69 -2.22
#